data_40836c3f85841fb6af7b5ac5abd3a237
#
_entry.id   40836c3f85841fb6af7b5ac5abd3a237
#
_cell.length_a   1.000
_cell.length_b   1.000
_cell.length_c   1.000
_cell.angle_alpha   90.00
_cell.angle_beta   90.00
_cell.angle_gamma   90.00
#
_symmetry.space_group_name_H-M   'P 1'
#
loop_
_entity.id
_entity.type
_entity.pdbx_description
1 polymer ?
#
loop_
_entity_poly.entity_id
_entity_poly.type
_entity_poly.pdbx_seq_one_letter_code
_entity_poly.pdbx_strand_id
1 'polypeptide(L)'
;VINGVINSLIIATCTAVLSIYFSAMTAYSIHVYDFKGKKFIFNFILLIMTIPTQVSALGFFSMCTDWGLRDTYIPLIVPAIAAPAVFFFMIQYMKSSLPIDIIEAARIDGSGEFRTFNTIVLPMLKPALAVQAIFSFVASWNNYFLPSLIIDTSTKKTMPIMIAQLRSADFLKFDMGQVYMFIFI
;
A
#
# COMPACT_ATOMS: atom_id res chain seq x y z
N VAL A 1 9.67 -22.56 -0.86
CA VAL A 1 9.95 -21.58 0.18
C VAL A 1 10.52 -20.32 -0.43
N ILE A 2 11.70 -20.37 -1.06
CA ILE A 2 12.42 -19.20 -1.59
C ILE A 2 11.53 -18.33 -2.48
N ASN A 3 10.80 -18.94 -3.42
CA ASN A 3 9.89 -18.19 -4.30
C ASN A 3 8.80 -17.45 -3.51
N GLY A 4 8.24 -18.04 -2.46
CA GLY A 4 7.23 -17.38 -1.63
C GLY A 4 7.76 -16.16 -0.91
N VAL A 5 8.99 -16.23 -0.38
CA VAL A 5 9.68 -15.08 0.24
C VAL A 5 9.90 -13.97 -0.77
N ILE A 6 10.47 -14.30 -1.95
CA ILE A 6 10.75 -13.32 -3.00
C ILE A 6 9.46 -12.67 -3.50
N ASN A 7 8.41 -13.46 -3.74
CA ASN A 7 7.12 -12.94 -4.19
C ASN A 7 6.50 -11.98 -3.17
N SER A 8 6.49 -12.37 -1.88
CA SER A 8 6.01 -11.50 -0.80
C SER A 8 6.85 -10.23 -0.69
N LEU A 9 8.18 -10.33 -0.81
CA LEU A 9 9.08 -9.18 -0.75
C LEU A 9 8.81 -8.18 -1.89
N ILE A 10 8.68 -8.68 -3.13
CA ILE A 10 8.38 -7.83 -4.29
C ILE A 10 7.03 -7.12 -4.11
N ILE A 11 5.98 -7.88 -3.78
CA ILE A 11 4.63 -7.31 -3.61
C ILE A 11 4.63 -6.29 -2.47
N ALA A 12 5.16 -6.64 -1.30
CA ALA A 12 5.16 -5.77 -0.13
C ALA A 12 5.97 -4.48 -0.35
N THR A 13 7.15 -4.59 -0.98
CA THR A 13 7.99 -3.42 -1.26
C THR A 13 7.33 -2.50 -2.29
N CYS A 14 6.85 -3.04 -3.41
CA CYS A 14 6.17 -2.24 -4.43
C CYS A 14 4.90 -1.57 -3.88
N THR A 15 4.09 -2.31 -3.13
CA THR A 15 2.89 -1.79 -2.47
C THR A 15 3.22 -0.67 -1.49
N ALA A 16 4.24 -0.84 -0.64
CA ALA A 16 4.66 0.17 0.30
C ALA A 16 5.15 1.46 -0.40
N VAL A 17 6.01 1.33 -1.40
CA VAL A 17 6.53 2.49 -2.16
C VAL A 17 5.41 3.26 -2.84
N LEU A 18 4.52 2.56 -3.56
CA LEU A 18 3.41 3.21 -4.27
C LEU A 18 2.43 3.88 -3.30
N SER A 19 2.03 3.19 -2.23
CA SER A 19 1.08 3.73 -1.26
C SER A 19 1.60 4.99 -0.59
N ILE A 20 2.87 5.01 -0.19
CA ILE A 20 3.47 6.14 0.51
C ILE A 20 3.64 7.33 -0.42
N TYR A 21 4.21 7.12 -1.60
CA TYR A 21 4.51 8.18 -2.53
C TYR A 21 3.24 8.90 -3.02
N PHE A 22 2.26 8.13 -3.51
CA PHE A 22 1.02 8.72 -4.03
C PHE A 22 0.13 9.28 -2.93
N SER A 23 0.10 8.66 -1.75
CA SER A 23 -0.62 9.23 -0.60
C SER A 23 0.02 10.53 -0.11
N ALA A 24 1.35 10.62 -0.07
CA ALA A 24 2.05 11.86 0.28
C ALA A 24 1.78 12.96 -0.75
N MET A 25 1.79 12.62 -2.06
CA MET A 25 1.49 13.57 -3.13
C MET A 25 0.04 14.08 -3.06
N THR A 26 -0.91 13.20 -2.79
CA THR A 26 -2.33 13.56 -2.61
C THR A 26 -2.52 14.42 -1.36
N ALA A 27 -1.87 14.06 -0.26
CA ALA A 27 -1.90 14.84 0.98
C ALA A 27 -1.30 16.23 0.80
N TYR A 28 -0.16 16.34 0.08
CA TYR A 28 0.45 17.59 -0.28
C TYR A 28 -0.51 18.49 -1.08
N SER A 29 -1.14 17.93 -2.10
CA SER A 29 -2.09 18.68 -2.93
C SER A 29 -3.27 19.22 -2.09
N ILE A 30 -3.82 18.41 -1.19
CA ILE A 30 -4.93 18.83 -0.32
C ILE A 30 -4.45 19.78 0.79
N HIS A 31 -3.19 19.69 1.24
CA HIS A 31 -2.67 20.58 2.25
C HIS A 31 -2.38 21.99 1.68
N VAL A 32 -1.68 22.06 0.57
CA VAL A 32 -1.09 23.29 0.04
C VAL A 32 -2.06 24.08 -0.84
N TYR A 33 -2.85 23.40 -1.66
CA TYR A 33 -3.72 24.09 -2.61
C TYR A 33 -5.10 24.38 -2.05
N ASP A 34 -5.64 25.52 -2.43
CA ASP A 34 -7.04 25.88 -2.16
C ASP A 34 -7.84 25.85 -3.47
N PHE A 35 -8.77 24.89 -3.58
CA PHE A 35 -9.56 24.66 -4.78
C PHE A 35 -11.00 24.27 -4.45
N LYS A 36 -11.91 24.53 -5.39
CA LYS A 36 -13.32 24.14 -5.26
C LYS A 36 -13.42 22.61 -5.19
N GLY A 37 -14.09 22.11 -4.14
CA GLY A 37 -14.27 20.65 -3.95
C GLY A 37 -13.23 19.99 -3.03
N LYS A 38 -12.21 20.71 -2.52
CA LYS A 38 -11.19 20.19 -1.58
C LYS A 38 -11.82 19.42 -0.40
N LYS A 39 -12.81 19.99 0.26
CA LYS A 39 -13.52 19.36 1.39
C LYS A 39 -14.28 18.11 0.96
N PHE A 40 -14.90 18.14 -0.21
CA PHE A 40 -15.61 16.99 -0.75
C PHE A 40 -14.65 15.82 -1.01
N ILE A 41 -13.53 16.06 -1.70
CA ILE A 41 -12.52 15.03 -1.99
C ILE A 41 -11.96 14.46 -0.68
N PHE A 42 -11.62 15.30 0.28
CA PHE A 42 -11.13 14.86 1.58
C PHE A 42 -12.14 13.94 2.28
N ASN A 43 -13.39 14.38 2.40
CA ASN A 43 -14.44 13.60 3.05
C ASN A 43 -14.77 12.31 2.27
N PHE A 44 -14.70 12.34 0.94
CA PHE A 44 -14.91 11.15 0.09
C PHE A 44 -13.82 10.10 0.33
N ILE A 45 -12.55 10.51 0.43
CA ILE A 45 -11.45 9.59 0.77
C ILE A 45 -11.68 8.96 2.15
N LEU A 46 -12.12 9.74 3.14
CA LEU A 46 -12.45 9.22 4.47
C LEU A 46 -13.64 8.26 4.44
N LEU A 47 -14.66 8.56 3.63
CA LEU A 47 -15.83 7.70 3.48
C LEU A 47 -15.44 6.33 2.91
N ILE A 48 -14.53 6.27 1.94
CA ILE A 48 -14.03 5.01 1.38
C ILE A 48 -13.39 4.12 2.48
N MET A 49 -12.75 4.70 3.49
CA MET A 49 -12.17 3.92 4.60
C MET A 49 -13.20 3.16 5.43
N THR A 50 -14.48 3.56 5.37
CA THR A 50 -15.55 2.88 6.13
C THR A 50 -16.06 1.62 5.42
N ILE A 51 -15.70 1.41 4.16
CA ILE A 51 -16.11 0.25 3.37
C ILE A 51 -15.21 -0.93 3.72
N PRO A 52 -15.77 -2.05 4.24
CA PRO A 52 -14.96 -3.24 4.51
C PRO A 52 -14.38 -3.81 3.22
N THR A 53 -13.07 -4.08 3.20
CA THR A 53 -12.37 -4.62 2.02
C THR A 53 -12.92 -5.98 1.57
N GLN A 54 -13.45 -6.77 2.49
CA GLN A 54 -14.06 -8.07 2.20
C GLN A 54 -15.32 -7.95 1.33
N VAL A 55 -16.10 -6.88 1.50
CA VAL A 55 -17.33 -6.64 0.72
C VAL A 55 -16.98 -6.33 -0.74
N SER A 56 -15.93 -5.57 -0.98
CA SER A 56 -15.49 -5.21 -2.33
C SER A 56 -14.68 -6.31 -3.03
N ALA A 57 -14.22 -7.33 -2.29
CA ALA A 57 -13.33 -8.35 -2.83
C ALA A 57 -13.95 -9.17 -3.96
N LEU A 58 -15.25 -9.49 -3.90
CA LEU A 58 -15.91 -10.27 -4.94
C LEU A 58 -16.01 -9.49 -6.26
N GLY A 59 -16.40 -8.21 -6.19
CA GLY A 59 -16.42 -7.34 -7.36
C GLY A 59 -15.03 -7.10 -7.94
N PHE A 60 -14.03 -6.93 -7.07
CA PHE A 60 -12.65 -6.80 -7.48
C PHE A 60 -12.12 -8.06 -8.18
N PHE A 61 -12.45 -9.24 -7.65
CA PHE A 61 -12.10 -10.52 -8.27
C PHE A 61 -12.73 -10.67 -9.67
N SER A 62 -14.02 -10.36 -9.82
CA SER A 62 -14.72 -10.38 -11.12
C SER A 62 -14.03 -9.45 -12.11
N MET A 63 -13.79 -8.21 -11.72
CA MET A 63 -13.08 -7.24 -12.55
C MET A 63 -11.68 -7.75 -13.00
N CYS A 64 -10.91 -8.33 -12.07
CA CYS A 64 -9.60 -8.90 -12.41
C CYS A 64 -9.71 -10.07 -13.40
N THR A 65 -10.78 -10.85 -13.32
CA THR A 65 -11.06 -11.95 -14.24
C THR A 65 -11.39 -11.43 -15.63
N ASP A 66 -12.31 -10.46 -15.71
CA ASP A 66 -12.76 -9.86 -16.97
C ASP A 66 -11.63 -9.15 -17.71
N TRP A 67 -10.70 -8.56 -16.98
CA TRP A 67 -9.53 -7.87 -17.54
C TRP A 67 -8.32 -8.78 -17.79
N GLY A 68 -8.42 -10.08 -17.50
CA GLY A 68 -7.32 -11.03 -17.69
C GLY A 68 -6.13 -10.78 -16.75
N LEU A 69 -6.35 -10.14 -15.61
CA LEU A 69 -5.32 -9.81 -14.62
C LEU A 69 -5.13 -10.89 -13.54
N ARG A 70 -5.91 -11.97 -13.58
CA ARG A 70 -5.73 -13.11 -12.68
C ARG A 70 -4.34 -13.72 -12.85
N ASP A 71 -3.85 -14.28 -11.76
CA ASP A 71 -2.53 -14.90 -11.66
C ASP A 71 -1.38 -13.94 -12.03
N THR A 72 -1.58 -12.63 -11.76
CA THR A 72 -0.54 -11.60 -11.87
C THR A 72 -0.41 -10.81 -10.57
N TYR A 73 0.71 -10.11 -10.37
CA TYR A 73 0.91 -9.25 -9.20
C TYR A 73 0.31 -7.84 -9.36
N ILE A 74 -0.11 -7.48 -10.57
CA ILE A 74 -0.66 -6.15 -10.88
C ILE A 74 -1.83 -5.79 -9.95
N PRO A 75 -2.87 -6.65 -9.76
CA PRO A 75 -3.99 -6.35 -8.88
C PRO A 75 -3.61 -6.25 -7.40
N LEU A 76 -2.48 -6.80 -7.00
CA LEU A 76 -1.99 -6.74 -5.63
C LEU A 76 -1.16 -5.48 -5.35
N ILE A 77 -0.53 -4.91 -6.39
CA ILE A 77 0.41 -3.79 -6.29
C ILE A 77 -0.24 -2.46 -6.68
N VAL A 78 -0.87 -2.39 -7.86
CA VAL A 78 -1.35 -1.12 -8.44
C VAL A 78 -2.42 -0.42 -7.60
N PRO A 79 -3.41 -1.11 -6.99
CA PRO A 79 -4.42 -0.44 -6.15
C PRO A 79 -3.83 0.27 -4.92
N ALA A 80 -2.59 -0.04 -4.53
CA ALA A 80 -1.91 0.63 -3.43
C ALA A 80 -1.62 2.12 -3.69
N ILE A 81 -1.71 2.58 -4.95
CA ILE A 81 -1.67 4.01 -5.31
C ILE A 81 -2.77 4.77 -4.56
N ALA A 82 -3.94 4.15 -4.36
CA ALA A 82 -5.06 4.70 -3.61
C ALA A 82 -5.12 4.06 -2.21
N ALA A 83 -4.32 4.56 -1.26
CA ALA A 83 -4.25 4.07 0.12
C ALA A 83 -4.82 5.13 1.10
N PRO A 84 -6.16 5.15 1.34
CA PRO A 84 -6.81 6.19 2.15
C PRO A 84 -6.26 6.32 3.57
N ALA A 85 -5.89 5.22 4.22
CA ALA A 85 -5.32 5.25 5.57
C ALA A 85 -3.94 5.92 5.60
N VAL A 86 -3.08 5.62 4.62
CA VAL A 86 -1.76 6.25 4.48
C VAL A 86 -1.92 7.74 4.16
N PHE A 87 -2.85 8.09 3.26
CA PHE A 87 -3.20 9.47 2.94
C PHE A 87 -3.63 10.25 4.20
N PHE A 88 -4.54 9.68 5.00
CA PHE A 88 -5.02 10.32 6.22
C PHE A 88 -3.88 10.59 7.21
N PHE A 89 -2.99 9.65 7.40
CA PHE A 89 -1.82 9.83 8.25
C PHE A 89 -0.90 10.94 7.70
N MET A 90 -0.62 10.92 6.40
CA MET A 90 0.27 11.90 5.76
C MET A 90 -0.28 13.32 5.86
N ILE A 91 -1.58 13.52 5.63
CA ILE A 91 -2.16 14.87 5.72
C ILE A 91 -2.18 15.40 7.15
N GLN A 92 -2.39 14.54 8.15
CA GLN A 92 -2.32 14.96 9.55
C GLN A 92 -0.88 15.35 9.95
N TYR A 93 0.10 14.58 9.49
CA TYR A 93 1.49 14.92 9.73
C TYR A 93 1.91 16.21 9.02
N MET A 94 1.50 16.43 7.78
CA MET A 94 1.80 17.67 7.03
C MET A 94 1.20 18.88 7.73
N LYS A 95 -0.04 18.80 8.23
CA LYS A 95 -0.67 19.91 8.95
C LYS A 95 0.10 20.37 10.19
N SER A 96 0.85 19.46 10.82
CA SER A 96 1.63 19.76 12.03
C SER A 96 3.10 20.11 11.74
N SER A 97 3.63 19.68 10.60
CA SER A 97 5.09 19.66 10.37
C SER A 97 5.54 20.33 9.06
N LEU A 98 4.62 20.72 8.18
CA LEU A 98 4.93 21.36 6.91
C LEU A 98 4.33 22.77 6.86
N PRO A 99 5.10 23.83 7.19
CA PRO A 99 4.66 25.22 7.03
C PRO A 99 4.45 25.57 5.55
N ILE A 100 3.36 26.26 5.23
CA ILE A 100 3.05 26.70 3.87
C ILE A 100 4.09 27.70 3.37
N ASP A 101 4.63 28.54 4.26
CA ASP A 101 5.64 29.56 3.94
C ASP A 101 6.87 28.98 3.21
N ILE A 102 7.27 27.76 3.52
CA ILE A 102 8.39 27.07 2.83
C ILE A 102 8.04 26.83 1.35
N ILE A 103 6.79 26.49 1.08
CA ILE A 103 6.31 26.23 -0.28
C ILE A 103 6.21 27.56 -1.06
N GLU A 104 5.74 28.61 -0.39
CA GLU A 104 5.65 29.95 -0.99
C GLU A 104 7.05 30.49 -1.30
N ALA A 105 8.02 30.34 -0.41
CA ALA A 105 9.41 30.71 -0.67
C ALA A 105 9.98 29.95 -1.89
N ALA A 106 9.75 28.63 -1.98
CA ALA A 106 10.19 27.83 -3.11
C ALA A 106 9.56 28.30 -4.45
N ARG A 107 8.30 28.76 -4.43
CA ARG A 107 7.63 29.33 -5.59
C ARG A 107 8.24 30.67 -6.01
N ILE A 108 8.58 31.53 -5.05
CA ILE A 108 9.27 32.81 -5.29
C ILE A 108 10.63 32.54 -5.95
N ASP A 109 11.35 31.51 -5.52
CA ASP A 109 12.62 31.05 -6.11
C ASP A 109 12.45 30.38 -7.48
N GLY A 110 11.23 30.29 -8.04
CA GLY A 110 10.94 29.72 -9.34
C GLY A 110 10.93 28.19 -9.39
N SER A 111 10.84 27.52 -8.22
CA SER A 111 10.74 26.06 -8.19
C SER A 111 9.36 25.59 -8.67
N GLY A 112 9.35 24.67 -9.65
CA GLY A 112 8.10 24.04 -10.08
C GLY A 112 7.55 23.08 -9.01
N GLU A 113 6.22 22.90 -8.96
CA GLU A 113 5.50 22.16 -7.91
C GLU A 113 5.99 20.73 -7.71
N PHE A 114 6.22 20.00 -8.81
CA PHE A 114 6.72 18.62 -8.73
C PHE A 114 8.16 18.56 -8.18
N ARG A 115 8.98 19.54 -8.51
CA ARG A 115 10.33 19.67 -7.96
C ARG A 115 10.25 20.00 -6.47
N THR A 116 9.44 20.97 -6.08
CA THR A 116 9.22 21.36 -4.67
C THR A 116 8.77 20.17 -3.85
N PHE A 117 7.80 19.40 -4.34
CA PHE A 117 7.35 18.19 -3.66
C PHE A 117 8.50 17.19 -3.43
N ASN A 118 9.25 16.85 -4.49
CA ASN A 118 10.27 15.80 -4.38
C ASN A 118 11.54 16.25 -3.63
N THR A 119 11.96 17.52 -3.80
CA THR A 119 13.24 18.00 -3.26
C THR A 119 13.13 18.69 -1.90
N ILE A 120 11.97 19.21 -1.54
CA ILE A 120 11.74 19.91 -0.28
C ILE A 120 10.78 19.14 0.62
N VAL A 121 9.56 18.85 0.12
CA VAL A 121 8.50 18.28 0.94
C VAL A 121 8.81 16.85 1.35
N LEU A 122 9.12 15.94 0.41
CA LEU A 122 9.42 14.54 0.74
C LEU A 122 10.56 14.38 1.75
N PRO A 123 11.69 15.11 1.65
CA PRO A 123 12.71 15.08 2.69
C PRO A 123 12.23 15.52 4.08
N MET A 124 11.37 16.52 4.16
CA MET A 124 10.78 16.97 5.43
C MET A 124 9.84 15.93 6.04
N LEU A 125 9.20 15.11 5.20
CA LEU A 125 8.28 14.05 5.62
C LEU A 125 8.99 12.73 5.96
N LYS A 126 10.32 12.63 5.89
CA LYS A 126 11.07 11.39 6.12
C LYS A 126 10.62 10.59 7.35
N PRO A 127 10.39 11.20 8.55
CA PRO A 127 9.93 10.44 9.71
C PRO A 127 8.57 9.77 9.48
N ALA A 128 7.62 10.49 8.90
CA ALA A 128 6.29 9.96 8.59
C ALA A 128 6.34 8.89 7.49
N LEU A 129 7.15 9.11 6.45
CA LEU A 129 7.37 8.15 5.38
C LEU A 129 7.94 6.83 5.92
N ALA A 130 8.94 6.90 6.81
CA ALA A 130 9.54 5.72 7.41
C ALA A 130 8.52 4.91 8.23
N VAL A 131 7.72 5.56 9.06
CA VAL A 131 6.66 4.89 9.83
C VAL A 131 5.64 4.21 8.91
N GLN A 132 5.16 4.92 7.89
CA GLN A 132 4.20 4.35 6.95
C GLN A 132 4.81 3.27 6.04
N ALA A 133 6.11 3.34 5.75
CA ALA A 133 6.82 2.28 5.04
C ALA A 133 6.75 0.96 5.79
N ILE A 134 7.04 0.99 7.10
CA ILE A 134 6.97 -0.20 7.95
C ILE A 134 5.54 -0.75 7.98
N PHE A 135 4.54 0.10 8.28
CA PHE A 135 3.15 -0.35 8.37
C PHE A 135 2.61 -0.89 7.05
N SER A 136 2.84 -0.20 5.93
CA SER A 136 2.38 -0.64 4.62
C SER A 136 3.07 -1.93 4.17
N PHE A 137 4.38 -2.04 4.41
CA PHE A 137 5.13 -3.25 4.12
C PHE A 137 4.60 -4.44 4.92
N VAL A 138 4.50 -4.31 6.24
CA VAL A 138 4.03 -5.39 7.14
C VAL A 138 2.59 -5.79 6.82
N ALA A 139 1.71 -4.82 6.54
CA ALA A 139 0.32 -5.11 6.16
C ALA A 139 0.25 -5.90 4.84
N SER A 140 1.06 -5.53 3.84
CA SER A 140 1.12 -6.24 2.56
C SER A 140 1.79 -7.61 2.69
N TRP A 141 2.87 -7.70 3.47
CA TRP A 141 3.58 -8.96 3.74
C TRP A 141 2.67 -10.01 4.38
N ASN A 142 1.85 -9.61 5.35
CA ASN A 142 0.94 -10.50 6.07
C ASN A 142 -0.40 -10.72 5.33
N ASN A 143 -0.62 -10.07 4.19
CA ASN A 143 -1.88 -10.20 3.48
C ASN A 143 -2.00 -11.61 2.85
N TYR A 144 -2.97 -12.37 3.34
CA TYR A 144 -3.36 -13.67 2.81
C TYR A 144 -4.55 -13.56 1.86
N PHE A 145 -5.55 -12.73 2.23
CA PHE A 145 -6.88 -12.78 1.64
C PHE A 145 -6.89 -12.44 0.14
N LEU A 146 -6.43 -11.25 -0.26
CA LEU A 146 -6.41 -10.86 -1.67
C LEU A 146 -5.48 -11.72 -2.53
N PRO A 147 -4.23 -12.00 -2.11
CA PRO A 147 -3.36 -12.90 -2.88
C PRO A 147 -3.96 -14.29 -3.09
N SER A 148 -4.68 -14.85 -2.10
CA SER A 148 -5.31 -16.18 -2.21
C SER A 148 -6.48 -16.22 -3.22
N LEU A 149 -7.12 -15.08 -3.50
CA LEU A 149 -8.16 -14.96 -4.52
C LEU A 149 -7.59 -14.79 -5.94
N ILE A 150 -6.44 -14.12 -6.07
CA ILE A 150 -5.90 -13.69 -7.36
C ILE A 150 -4.87 -14.67 -7.91
N ILE A 151 -4.02 -15.27 -7.05
CA ILE A 151 -2.87 -16.09 -7.48
C ILE A 151 -3.23 -17.57 -7.46
N ASP A 152 -3.15 -18.19 -8.63
CA ASP A 152 -3.41 -19.62 -8.84
C ASP A 152 -2.11 -20.44 -8.92
N THR A 153 -1.11 -19.96 -9.71
CA THR A 153 0.14 -20.69 -9.98
C THR A 153 1.00 -20.86 -8.72
N SER A 154 1.43 -22.08 -8.46
CA SER A 154 2.21 -22.44 -7.26
C SER A 154 3.51 -21.66 -7.09
N THR A 155 4.20 -21.31 -8.19
CA THR A 155 5.46 -20.56 -8.16
C THR A 155 5.28 -19.08 -7.84
N LYS A 156 4.06 -18.55 -8.00
CA LYS A 156 3.71 -17.14 -7.73
C LYS A 156 3.12 -16.91 -6.34
N LYS A 157 2.83 -17.97 -5.58
CA LYS A 157 2.22 -17.86 -4.25
C LYS A 157 3.09 -17.08 -3.29
N THR A 158 2.44 -16.31 -2.43
CA THR A 158 3.08 -15.55 -1.35
C THR A 158 3.29 -16.42 -0.11
N MET A 159 4.15 -15.97 0.81
CA MET A 159 4.42 -16.69 2.07
C MET A 159 3.16 -17.01 2.88
N PRO A 160 2.22 -16.07 3.11
CA PRO A 160 0.99 -16.38 3.84
C PRO A 160 0.15 -17.50 3.21
N ILE A 161 0.07 -17.55 1.87
CA ILE A 161 -0.64 -18.62 1.16
C ILE A 161 0.05 -19.97 1.40
N MET A 162 1.38 -20.01 1.29
CA MET A 162 2.15 -21.24 1.49
C MET A 162 2.02 -21.76 2.93
N ILE A 163 2.07 -20.86 3.93
CA ILE A 163 1.86 -21.21 5.34
C ILE A 163 0.45 -21.78 5.55
N ALA A 164 -0.57 -21.14 4.97
CA ALA A 164 -1.95 -21.61 5.09
C ALA A 164 -2.14 -23.00 4.46
N GLN A 165 -1.53 -23.25 3.30
CA GLN A 165 -1.56 -24.55 2.62
C GLN A 165 -0.86 -25.64 3.44
N LEU A 166 0.28 -25.34 4.07
CA LEU A 166 0.96 -26.30 4.97
C LEU A 166 0.10 -26.66 6.18
N ARG A 167 -0.62 -25.69 6.74
CA ARG A 167 -1.53 -25.93 7.88
C ARG A 167 -2.76 -26.74 7.51
N SER A 168 -3.22 -26.67 6.26
CA SER A 168 -4.37 -27.43 5.76
C SER A 168 -4.01 -28.82 5.20
N ALA A 169 -2.71 -29.12 5.03
CA ALA A 169 -2.25 -30.43 4.61
C ALA A 169 -2.51 -31.47 5.70
N ASP A 170 -2.86 -32.70 5.29
CA ASP A 170 -3.29 -33.81 6.15
C ASP A 170 -2.45 -33.96 7.41
N PHE A 171 -3.11 -34.06 8.56
CA PHE A 171 -2.51 -34.18 9.90
C PHE A 171 -1.45 -35.30 10.01
N LEU A 172 -1.51 -36.31 9.16
CA LEU A 172 -0.57 -37.44 9.09
C LEU A 172 0.74 -37.12 8.35
N LYS A 173 0.81 -36.01 7.59
CA LYS A 173 1.99 -35.58 6.83
C LYS A 173 2.55 -34.23 7.28
N PHE A 174 2.11 -33.77 8.44
CA PHE A 174 2.39 -32.42 8.93
C PHE A 174 3.76 -32.37 9.59
N ASP A 175 4.73 -31.75 8.92
CA ASP A 175 6.04 -31.45 9.50
C ASP A 175 5.99 -30.08 10.20
N MET A 176 5.79 -30.12 11.52
CA MET A 176 5.79 -28.91 12.37
C MET A 176 7.09 -28.11 12.24
N GLY A 177 8.22 -28.77 11.97
CA GLY A 177 9.50 -28.08 11.76
C GLY A 177 9.48 -27.17 10.54
N GLN A 178 8.87 -27.63 9.45
CA GLN A 178 8.72 -26.80 8.24
C GLN A 178 7.82 -25.59 8.50
N VAL A 179 6.70 -25.76 9.23
CA VAL A 179 5.79 -24.65 9.57
C VAL A 179 6.49 -23.60 10.43
N TYR A 180 7.21 -24.02 11.46
CA TYR A 180 7.96 -23.10 12.31
C TYR A 180 9.07 -22.37 11.53
N MET A 181 9.77 -23.06 10.65
CA MET A 181 10.78 -22.43 9.78
C MET A 181 10.17 -21.33 8.88
N PHE A 182 8.93 -21.55 8.37
CA PHE A 182 8.22 -20.55 7.56
C PHE A 182 7.69 -19.35 8.39
N ILE A 183 7.42 -19.54 9.66
CA ILE A 183 6.93 -18.47 10.55
C ILE A 183 8.11 -17.57 11.02
N PHE A 184 9.31 -18.14 11.12
CA PHE A 184 10.50 -17.42 11.60
C PHE A 184 11.19 -16.56 10.54
N ILE A 185 10.85 -16.68 9.26
CA ILE A 185 11.32 -15.86 8.15
C ILE A 185 10.34 -14.71 7.88
#